data_c6644322ecf5451c8de189b5fb4f2f6f
#
_entry.id   c6644322ecf5451c8de189b5fb4f2f6f
#
_cell.length_a   1.000
_cell.length_b   1.000
_cell.length_c   1.000
_cell.angle_alpha   90.00
_cell.angle_beta   90.00
_cell.angle_gamma   90.00
#
_symmetry.space_group_name_H-M   'P 1'
#
loop_
_entity.id
_entity.type
_entity.pdbx_description
1 polymer ?
#
loop_
_entity_poly.entity_id
_entity_poly.type
_entity_poly.pdbx_seq_one_letter_code
_entity_poly.pdbx_strand_id
1 'polypeptide(L)'
;MLLKNKQIAIVGGGPGGLTLVRLLQQKGINVKVYERDIDKNARVQGSLLDLHENSGLAALEKAGLMEEFKKNFLPGADKTTIVNEQAEILYSDHETKKDENFGHEHFRPEIDRGALRKILLESLEPETIVWNSHFISMEKNGSGWLLHFKDGMSAYADMVIGADGANSKIRPYLTDIKPFYSGILMLEGTVYNADQAVPNISAILRGGKIMAFGNEKNILMGKKGILRSDFI
;
A
#
# COMPACT_ATOMS: atom_id res chain seq x y z
N MET A 1 0.67 28.56 11.75
CA MET A 1 1.02 27.22 11.27
C MET A 1 1.92 27.40 10.04
N LEU A 2 3.11 26.85 10.04
CA LEU A 2 4.17 27.07 9.02
C LEU A 2 3.72 26.76 7.57
N LEU A 3 2.79 25.83 7.39
CA LEU A 3 2.32 25.39 6.07
C LEU A 3 1.01 26.05 5.62
N LYS A 4 0.41 26.91 6.45
CA LYS A 4 -0.80 27.64 6.08
C LYS A 4 -0.43 28.64 4.97
N ASN A 5 -1.11 28.63 3.88
CA ASN A 5 -0.85 29.42 2.66
C ASN A 5 0.31 28.88 1.78
N LYS A 6 0.77 27.66 2.00
CA LYS A 6 1.73 26.99 1.12
C LYS A 6 1.00 26.03 0.18
N GLN A 7 1.47 25.96 -1.06
CA GLN A 7 1.05 24.95 -2.01
C GLN A 7 1.95 23.73 -1.88
N ILE A 8 1.38 22.60 -1.49
CA ILE A 8 2.14 21.36 -1.33
C ILE A 8 1.81 20.41 -2.47
N ALA A 9 2.84 19.94 -3.16
CA ALA A 9 2.75 18.88 -4.14
C ALA A 9 3.23 17.56 -3.56
N ILE A 10 2.41 16.51 -3.66
CA ILE A 10 2.82 15.14 -3.37
C ILE A 10 2.91 14.40 -4.70
N VAL A 11 4.05 13.83 -5.02
CA VAL A 11 4.25 13.02 -6.22
C VAL A 11 4.06 11.56 -5.85
N GLY A 12 2.97 10.95 -6.35
CA GLY A 12 2.57 9.56 -6.11
C GLY A 12 1.36 9.40 -5.20
N GLY A 13 0.30 8.78 -5.73
CA GLY A 13 -0.98 8.45 -5.08
C GLY A 13 -1.04 7.02 -4.52
N GLY A 14 0.07 6.54 -3.96
CA GLY A 14 0.12 5.30 -3.18
C GLY A 14 -0.44 5.48 -1.76
N PRO A 15 -0.61 4.39 -0.98
CA PRO A 15 -1.19 4.47 0.37
C PRO A 15 -0.52 5.50 1.27
N GLY A 16 0.82 5.58 1.27
CA GLY A 16 1.56 6.57 2.08
C GLY A 16 1.28 8.02 1.66
N GLY A 17 1.29 8.30 0.34
CA GLY A 17 0.98 9.62 -0.19
C GLY A 17 -0.45 10.05 0.14
N LEU A 18 -1.45 9.19 -0.10
CA LEU A 18 -2.86 9.46 0.17
C LEU A 18 -3.14 9.67 1.67
N THR A 19 -2.51 8.87 2.54
CA THR A 19 -2.63 9.04 3.99
C THR A 19 -2.10 10.40 4.43
N LEU A 20 -0.92 10.80 3.92
CA LEU A 20 -0.36 12.12 4.23
C LEU A 20 -1.27 13.26 3.75
N VAL A 21 -1.83 13.15 2.55
CA VAL A 21 -2.82 14.13 2.04
C VAL A 21 -3.97 14.29 3.01
N ARG A 22 -4.60 13.18 3.42
CA ARG A 22 -5.72 13.20 4.37
C ARG A 22 -5.37 13.92 5.66
N LEU A 23 -4.19 13.62 6.22
CA LEU A 23 -3.70 14.26 7.44
C LEU A 23 -3.44 15.77 7.26
N LEU A 24 -2.96 16.19 6.10
CA LEU A 24 -2.75 17.60 5.76
C LEU A 24 -4.07 18.36 5.58
N GLN A 25 -5.03 17.77 4.87
CA GLN A 25 -6.36 18.35 4.68
C GLN A 25 -7.11 18.52 6.00
N GLN A 26 -7.02 17.57 6.93
CA GLN A 26 -7.56 17.72 8.29
C GLN A 26 -7.00 18.94 9.06
N LYS A 27 -5.83 19.44 8.63
CA LYS A 27 -5.22 20.67 9.20
C LYS A 27 -5.49 21.92 8.35
N GLY A 28 -6.36 21.82 7.35
CA GLY A 28 -6.68 22.91 6.43
C GLY A 28 -5.50 23.33 5.55
N ILE A 29 -4.63 22.40 5.18
CA ILE A 29 -3.47 22.66 4.33
C ILE A 29 -3.81 22.32 2.89
N ASN A 30 -3.54 23.25 1.97
CA ASN A 30 -3.74 23.06 0.55
C ASN A 30 -2.68 22.10 -0.02
N VAL A 31 -3.14 20.98 -0.59
CA VAL A 31 -2.28 19.93 -1.11
C VAL A 31 -2.86 19.34 -2.40
N LYS A 32 -2.00 19.09 -3.40
CA LYS A 32 -2.33 18.35 -4.62
C LYS A 32 -1.46 17.10 -4.71
N VAL A 33 -2.04 16.03 -5.21
CA VAL A 33 -1.32 14.79 -5.53
C VAL A 33 -1.21 14.67 -7.03
N TYR A 34 -0.01 14.42 -7.53
CA TYR A 34 0.25 14.14 -8.93
C TYR A 34 0.50 12.64 -9.09
N GLU A 35 -0.49 11.94 -9.65
CA GLU A 35 -0.46 10.49 -9.83
C GLU A 35 -0.34 10.14 -11.31
N ARG A 36 0.57 9.21 -11.62
CA ARG A 36 0.83 8.76 -13.00
C ARG A 36 -0.27 7.90 -13.59
N ASP A 37 -1.06 7.22 -12.77
CA ASP A 37 -2.19 6.43 -13.24
C ASP A 37 -3.20 7.33 -13.94
N ILE A 38 -3.85 6.81 -15.00
CA ILE A 38 -4.81 7.58 -15.79
C ILE A 38 -6.07 7.91 -14.98
N ASP A 39 -6.46 7.03 -14.07
CA ASP A 39 -7.59 7.19 -13.16
C ASP A 39 -7.46 6.27 -11.93
N LYS A 40 -8.45 6.29 -11.07
CA LYS A 40 -8.49 5.47 -9.84
C LYS A 40 -8.54 3.95 -10.09
N ASN A 41 -8.92 3.50 -11.28
CA ASN A 41 -9.12 2.09 -11.64
C ASN A 41 -7.99 1.53 -12.51
N ALA A 42 -7.04 2.36 -12.94
CA ALA A 42 -6.03 2.01 -13.94
C ALA A 42 -5.07 0.89 -13.51
N ARG A 43 -5.02 0.55 -12.24
CA ARG A 43 -4.06 -0.42 -11.69
C ARG A 43 -4.77 -1.56 -10.99
N VAL A 44 -4.43 -2.79 -11.36
CA VAL A 44 -4.70 -3.96 -10.52
C VAL A 44 -3.78 -3.85 -9.31
N GLN A 45 -4.35 -3.83 -8.10
CA GLN A 45 -3.58 -3.75 -6.88
C GLN A 45 -2.94 -5.11 -6.58
N GLY A 46 -1.73 -5.08 -6.02
CA GLY A 46 -0.96 -6.28 -5.66
C GLY A 46 -1.48 -7.00 -4.43
N SER A 47 -0.57 -7.69 -3.73
CA SER A 47 -0.83 -8.49 -2.53
C SER A 47 -1.48 -7.72 -1.39
N LEU A 48 -1.96 -8.45 -0.40
CA LEU A 48 -2.45 -7.89 0.86
C LEU A 48 -1.40 -7.03 1.55
N LEU A 49 -1.86 -6.17 2.43
CA LEU A 49 -1.03 -5.39 3.35
C LEU A 49 -1.44 -5.71 4.77
N ASP A 50 -0.47 -6.14 5.58
CA ASP A 50 -0.61 -6.16 7.02
C ASP A 50 -0.31 -4.77 7.60
N LEU A 51 -1.17 -4.29 8.49
CA LEU A 51 -1.00 -2.99 9.14
C LEU A 51 -0.67 -3.19 10.62
N HIS A 52 0.41 -2.54 11.04
CA HIS A 52 0.90 -2.62 12.42
C HIS A 52 0.33 -1.49 13.28
N GLU A 53 0.13 -1.78 14.58
CA GLU A 53 -0.45 -0.87 15.56
C GLU A 53 0.26 0.50 15.56
N ASN A 54 1.59 0.49 15.66
CA ASN A 54 2.39 1.70 15.80
C ASN A 54 2.76 2.39 14.48
N SER A 55 2.18 1.96 13.35
CA SER A 55 2.47 2.54 12.03
C SER A 55 1.20 2.71 11.19
N GLY A 56 0.82 1.71 10.40
CA GLY A 56 -0.31 1.79 9.49
C GLY A 56 -1.64 2.05 10.19
N LEU A 57 -1.94 1.30 11.27
CA LEU A 57 -3.18 1.49 12.05
C LEU A 57 -3.18 2.85 12.76
N ALA A 58 -2.07 3.24 13.41
CA ALA A 58 -1.95 4.56 14.04
C ALA A 58 -2.13 5.71 13.03
N ALA A 59 -1.68 5.53 11.79
CA ALA A 59 -1.87 6.53 10.74
C ALA A 59 -3.34 6.62 10.30
N LEU A 60 -4.02 5.48 10.15
CA LEU A 60 -5.45 5.43 9.84
C LEU A 60 -6.31 6.00 10.96
N GLU A 61 -5.97 5.74 12.21
CA GLU A 61 -6.64 6.31 13.37
C GLU A 61 -6.55 7.84 13.36
N LYS A 62 -5.34 8.39 13.19
CA LYS A 62 -5.13 9.84 13.06
C LYS A 62 -5.85 10.43 11.86
N ALA A 63 -5.99 9.68 10.78
CA ALA A 63 -6.73 10.07 9.59
C ALA A 63 -8.26 9.98 9.78
N GLY A 64 -8.76 9.38 10.88
CA GLY A 64 -10.17 9.16 11.16
C GLY A 64 -10.80 8.08 10.27
N LEU A 65 -10.01 7.07 9.88
CA LEU A 65 -10.42 6.03 8.90
C LEU A 65 -10.50 4.62 9.49
N MET A 66 -10.35 4.45 10.81
CA MET A 66 -10.36 3.14 11.45
C MET A 66 -11.68 2.38 11.25
N GLU A 67 -12.82 3.06 11.31
CA GLU A 67 -14.11 2.40 11.11
C GLU A 67 -14.29 1.89 9.68
N GLU A 68 -13.83 2.65 8.68
CA GLU A 68 -13.85 2.18 7.28
C GLU A 68 -12.83 1.06 7.05
N PHE A 69 -11.69 1.11 7.71
CA PHE A 69 -10.71 0.02 7.69
C PHE A 69 -11.31 -1.27 8.26
N LYS A 70 -11.95 -1.22 9.45
CA LYS A 70 -12.58 -2.38 10.09
C LYS A 70 -13.69 -3.02 9.27
N LYS A 71 -14.38 -2.27 8.42
CA LYS A 71 -15.38 -2.82 7.49
C LYS A 71 -14.76 -3.57 6.30
N ASN A 72 -13.47 -3.35 6.01
CA ASN A 72 -12.81 -3.83 4.80
C ASN A 72 -11.58 -4.71 5.04
N PHE A 73 -11.11 -4.86 6.29
CA PHE A 73 -10.01 -5.78 6.58
C PHE A 73 -10.45 -7.23 6.42
N LEU A 74 -9.52 -8.14 6.35
CA LEU A 74 -9.77 -9.58 6.13
C LEU A 74 -9.57 -10.33 7.46
N PRO A 75 -10.65 -10.66 8.18
CA PRO A 75 -10.57 -11.41 9.43
C PRO A 75 -9.83 -12.75 9.23
N GLY A 76 -8.85 -13.03 10.10
CA GLY A 76 -8.08 -14.26 10.06
C GLY A 76 -7.03 -14.37 8.96
N ALA A 77 -6.94 -13.39 8.03
CA ALA A 77 -5.94 -13.40 6.95
C ALA A 77 -4.50 -13.29 7.47
N ASP A 78 -4.31 -12.79 8.68
CA ASP A 78 -3.02 -12.67 9.35
C ASP A 78 -2.57 -13.98 10.04
N LYS A 79 -3.42 -15.02 10.08
CA LYS A 79 -3.05 -16.36 10.56
C LYS A 79 -2.04 -17.00 9.62
N THR A 80 -1.06 -17.68 10.21
CA THR A 80 0.10 -18.16 9.46
C THR A 80 0.27 -19.66 9.61
N THR A 81 0.49 -20.34 8.49
CA THR A 81 0.98 -21.72 8.44
C THR A 81 2.37 -21.71 7.80
N ILE A 82 3.34 -22.34 8.45
CA ILE A 82 4.70 -22.54 7.90
C ILE A 82 4.83 -23.99 7.51
N VAL A 83 5.29 -24.23 6.29
CA VAL A 83 5.52 -25.58 5.75
C VAL A 83 6.94 -25.72 5.17
N ASN A 84 7.43 -26.96 5.10
CA ASN A 84 8.64 -27.30 4.36
C ASN A 84 8.35 -27.55 2.86
N GLU A 85 9.35 -27.96 2.10
CA GLU A 85 9.25 -28.27 0.66
C GLU A 85 8.38 -29.49 0.34
N GLN A 86 8.05 -30.35 1.31
CA GLN A 86 7.12 -31.47 1.19
C GLN A 86 5.69 -31.11 1.62
N ALA A 87 5.43 -29.81 1.91
CA ALA A 87 4.17 -29.30 2.44
C ALA A 87 3.79 -29.87 3.82
N GLU A 88 4.76 -30.37 4.60
CA GLU A 88 4.56 -30.76 5.98
C GLU A 88 4.47 -29.50 6.86
N ILE A 89 3.45 -29.45 7.70
CA ILE A 89 3.20 -28.28 8.58
C ILE A 89 4.22 -28.30 9.72
N LEU A 90 5.09 -27.30 9.76
CA LEU A 90 6.07 -27.06 10.80
C LEU A 90 5.50 -26.18 11.93
N TYR A 91 4.59 -25.27 11.58
CA TYR A 91 3.96 -24.34 12.53
C TYR A 91 2.61 -23.89 11.99
N SER A 92 1.66 -23.66 12.90
CA SER A 92 0.39 -23.00 12.59
C SER A 92 -0.14 -22.29 13.83
N ASP A 93 -0.64 -21.05 13.67
CA ASP A 93 -1.29 -20.30 14.74
C ASP A 93 -2.83 -20.21 14.57
N HIS A 94 -3.39 -20.96 13.61
CA HIS A 94 -4.82 -20.92 13.28
C HIS A 94 -5.74 -21.25 14.46
N GLU A 95 -5.33 -22.13 15.37
CA GLU A 95 -6.14 -22.54 16.53
C GLU A 95 -5.99 -21.58 17.72
N THR A 96 -4.90 -20.83 17.79
CA THR A 96 -4.58 -19.97 18.93
C THR A 96 -4.85 -18.50 18.69
N LYS A 97 -4.75 -18.05 17.44
CA LYS A 97 -4.90 -16.66 17.06
C LYS A 97 -6.37 -16.33 16.76
N LYS A 98 -6.85 -15.23 17.30
CA LYS A 98 -8.20 -14.71 17.01
C LYS A 98 -8.27 -14.12 15.61
N ASP A 99 -9.45 -14.12 15.00
CA ASP A 99 -9.68 -13.50 13.69
C ASP A 99 -9.65 -11.97 13.77
N GLU A 100 -9.96 -11.42 14.94
CA GLU A 100 -9.95 -10.00 15.23
C GLU A 100 -9.43 -9.77 16.65
N ASN A 101 -8.47 -8.85 16.82
CA ASN A 101 -7.91 -8.50 18.12
C ASN A 101 -7.32 -7.08 18.14
N PHE A 102 -8.09 -6.08 17.66
CA PHE A 102 -7.68 -4.67 17.67
C PHE A 102 -7.28 -4.22 19.07
N GLY A 103 -6.17 -3.45 19.15
CA GLY A 103 -5.58 -3.02 20.42
C GLY A 103 -4.58 -4.01 21.01
N HIS A 104 -4.35 -5.16 20.39
CA HIS A 104 -3.28 -6.07 20.77
C HIS A 104 -2.02 -5.79 19.94
N GLU A 105 -0.88 -5.59 20.56
CA GLU A 105 0.39 -5.16 19.93
C GLU A 105 0.89 -6.08 18.80
N HIS A 106 0.49 -7.36 18.84
CA HIS A 106 0.87 -8.35 17.83
C HIS A 106 -0.22 -8.61 16.79
N PHE A 107 -1.37 -7.94 16.88
CA PHE A 107 -2.40 -8.06 15.86
C PHE A 107 -2.01 -7.25 14.63
N ARG A 108 -1.99 -7.91 13.48
CA ARG A 108 -1.58 -7.33 12.19
C ARG A 108 -2.65 -7.60 11.15
N PRO A 109 -3.80 -6.90 11.25
CA PRO A 109 -4.90 -7.11 10.33
C PRO A 109 -4.47 -6.84 8.89
N GLU A 110 -4.90 -7.71 8.00
CA GLU A 110 -4.61 -7.62 6.58
C GLU A 110 -5.77 -6.96 5.83
N ILE A 111 -5.43 -6.18 4.82
CA ILE A 111 -6.39 -5.55 3.92
C ILE A 111 -5.92 -5.66 2.47
N ASP A 112 -6.86 -5.83 1.55
CA ASP A 112 -6.59 -5.68 0.12
C ASP A 112 -6.10 -4.26 -0.20
N ARG A 113 -5.03 -4.14 -0.99
CA ARG A 113 -4.44 -2.84 -1.36
C ARG A 113 -5.41 -1.94 -2.10
N GLY A 114 -6.29 -2.53 -2.93
CA GLY A 114 -7.32 -1.80 -3.65
C GLY A 114 -8.37 -1.25 -2.70
N ALA A 115 -8.81 -2.05 -1.72
CA ALA A 115 -9.73 -1.62 -0.68
C ALA A 115 -9.15 -0.47 0.17
N LEU A 116 -7.91 -0.61 0.62
CA LEU A 116 -7.23 0.46 1.35
C LEU A 116 -7.10 1.74 0.51
N ARG A 117 -6.69 1.61 -0.75
CA ARG A 117 -6.59 2.76 -1.65
C ARG A 117 -7.93 3.44 -1.87
N LYS A 118 -9.02 2.66 -2.01
CA LYS A 118 -10.38 3.18 -2.15
C LYS A 118 -10.78 4.00 -0.93
N ILE A 119 -10.61 3.46 0.28
CA ILE A 119 -10.89 4.14 1.55
C ILE A 119 -10.16 5.49 1.60
N LEU A 120 -8.87 5.49 1.29
CA LEU A 120 -8.06 6.69 1.29
C LEU A 120 -8.54 7.71 0.26
N LEU A 121 -8.77 7.30 -0.98
CA LEU A 121 -9.25 8.19 -2.05
C LEU A 121 -10.60 8.83 -1.72
N GLU A 122 -11.54 8.03 -1.21
CA GLU A 122 -12.89 8.49 -0.85
C GLU A 122 -12.90 9.47 0.35
N SER A 123 -11.83 9.46 1.15
CA SER A 123 -11.67 10.37 2.28
C SER A 123 -11.15 11.76 1.91
N LEU A 124 -10.68 11.96 0.69
CA LEU A 124 -10.06 13.21 0.25
C LEU A 124 -11.08 14.20 -0.28
N GLU A 125 -10.73 15.49 -0.21
CA GLU A 125 -11.50 16.55 -0.85
C GLU A 125 -11.52 16.35 -2.38
N PRO A 126 -12.60 16.77 -3.06
CA PRO A 126 -12.69 16.71 -4.52
C PRO A 126 -11.47 17.38 -5.21
N GLU A 127 -11.12 16.90 -6.38
CA GLU A 127 -10.04 17.45 -7.21
C GLU A 127 -8.64 17.49 -6.56
N THR A 128 -8.45 16.79 -5.44
CA THR A 128 -7.13 16.70 -4.78
C THR A 128 -6.12 15.94 -5.65
N ILE A 129 -6.58 14.91 -6.37
CA ILE A 129 -5.73 14.09 -7.22
C ILE A 129 -5.72 14.62 -8.66
N VAL A 130 -4.54 14.90 -9.15
CA VAL A 130 -4.29 15.19 -10.58
C VAL A 130 -3.80 13.91 -11.22
N TRP A 131 -4.70 13.22 -11.91
CA TRP A 131 -4.43 11.97 -12.60
C TRP A 131 -3.61 12.18 -13.87
N ASN A 132 -3.06 11.09 -14.41
CA ASN A 132 -2.23 11.09 -15.63
C ASN A 132 -1.00 12.01 -15.54
N SER A 133 -0.55 12.32 -14.33
CA SER A 133 0.55 13.25 -14.04
C SER A 133 1.85 12.50 -13.79
N HIS A 134 2.43 11.94 -14.85
CA HIS A 134 3.70 11.23 -14.75
C HIS A 134 4.85 12.22 -14.57
N PHE A 135 5.32 12.40 -13.34
CA PHE A 135 6.42 13.29 -13.00
C PHE A 135 7.71 12.91 -13.75
N ILE A 136 8.39 13.90 -14.34
CA ILE A 136 9.66 13.74 -15.05
C ILE A 136 10.81 14.38 -14.27
N SER A 137 10.66 15.68 -13.95
CA SER A 137 11.69 16.50 -13.34
C SER A 137 11.07 17.68 -12.60
N MET A 138 11.86 18.36 -11.81
CA MET A 138 11.53 19.66 -11.24
C MET A 138 12.75 20.57 -11.20
N GLU A 139 12.52 21.88 -11.17
CA GLU A 139 13.54 22.90 -11.05
C GLU A 139 13.14 23.95 -10.02
N LYS A 140 14.11 24.71 -9.54
CA LYS A 140 13.85 25.83 -8.65
C LYS A 140 13.11 26.92 -9.40
N ASN A 141 12.03 27.44 -8.78
CA ASN A 141 11.26 28.57 -9.27
C ASN A 141 10.93 29.50 -8.11
N GLY A 142 11.66 30.60 -8.01
CA GLY A 142 11.60 31.49 -6.85
C GLY A 142 11.89 30.77 -5.52
N SER A 143 10.96 30.83 -4.58
CA SER A 143 11.10 30.16 -3.29
C SER A 143 10.63 28.70 -3.29
N GLY A 144 10.05 28.24 -4.39
CA GLY A 144 9.47 26.91 -4.55
C GLY A 144 10.10 26.10 -5.68
N TRP A 145 9.27 25.28 -6.30
CA TRP A 145 9.63 24.32 -7.32
C TRP A 145 8.62 24.34 -8.47
N LEU A 146 9.08 24.23 -9.70
CA LEU A 146 8.28 23.98 -10.88
C LEU A 146 8.45 22.50 -11.26
N LEU A 147 7.36 21.73 -11.18
CA LEU A 147 7.31 20.32 -11.54
C LEU A 147 6.93 20.18 -13.01
N HIS A 148 7.57 19.26 -13.72
CA HIS A 148 7.30 18.94 -15.13
C HIS A 148 6.78 17.53 -15.27
N PHE A 149 5.73 17.34 -16.09
CA PHE A 149 5.08 16.07 -16.35
C PHE A 149 5.22 15.63 -17.79
N LYS A 150 5.05 14.33 -18.04
CA LYS A 150 5.27 13.69 -19.35
C LYS A 150 4.34 14.22 -20.44
N ASP A 151 3.16 14.67 -20.07
CA ASP A 151 2.16 15.26 -20.98
C ASP A 151 2.45 16.72 -21.37
N GLY A 152 3.55 17.28 -20.89
CA GLY A 152 3.95 18.67 -21.12
C GLY A 152 3.36 19.67 -20.11
N MET A 153 2.50 19.24 -19.20
CA MET A 153 2.01 20.10 -18.12
C MET A 153 3.11 20.43 -17.13
N SER A 154 2.93 21.54 -16.41
CA SER A 154 3.78 21.97 -15.31
C SER A 154 2.94 22.45 -14.14
N ALA A 155 3.47 22.31 -12.92
CA ALA A 155 2.83 22.78 -11.70
C ALA A 155 3.84 23.39 -10.75
N TYR A 156 3.47 24.51 -10.12
CA TYR A 156 4.27 25.12 -9.06
C TYR A 156 3.87 24.56 -7.70
N ALA A 157 4.87 24.39 -6.82
CA ALA A 157 4.66 24.10 -5.41
C ALA A 157 5.72 24.76 -4.54
N ASP A 158 5.32 25.25 -3.37
CA ASP A 158 6.27 25.75 -2.35
C ASP A 158 7.07 24.59 -1.75
N MET A 159 6.45 23.41 -1.64
CA MET A 159 7.07 22.19 -1.11
C MET A 159 6.67 20.99 -1.96
N VAL A 160 7.64 20.11 -2.22
CA VAL A 160 7.41 18.85 -2.93
C VAL A 160 7.74 17.68 -2.01
N ILE A 161 6.84 16.70 -1.95
CA ILE A 161 7.00 15.47 -1.18
C ILE A 161 6.98 14.28 -2.14
N GLY A 162 8.06 13.49 -2.13
CA GLY A 162 8.16 12.26 -2.92
C GLY A 162 7.47 11.10 -2.22
N ALA A 163 6.42 10.56 -2.87
CA ALA A 163 5.72 9.34 -2.49
C ALA A 163 5.60 8.38 -3.70
N ASP A 164 6.53 8.50 -4.65
CA ASP A 164 6.54 7.90 -5.98
C ASP A 164 7.18 6.50 -6.03
N GLY A 165 7.43 5.91 -4.84
CA GLY A 165 7.77 4.51 -4.67
C GLY A 165 9.26 4.18 -4.87
N ALA A 166 9.54 2.89 -5.07
CA ALA A 166 10.92 2.36 -5.08
C ALA A 166 11.81 3.01 -6.16
N ASN A 167 11.25 3.28 -7.34
CA ASN A 167 11.93 3.93 -8.46
C ASN A 167 11.74 5.45 -8.47
N SER A 168 11.72 6.06 -7.29
CA SER A 168 11.47 7.49 -7.09
C SER A 168 12.35 8.37 -7.97
N LYS A 169 11.72 9.26 -8.74
CA LYS A 169 12.37 10.33 -9.48
C LYS A 169 12.60 11.59 -8.64
N ILE A 170 11.99 11.67 -7.47
CA ILE A 170 12.24 12.73 -6.49
C ILE A 170 13.52 12.46 -5.72
N ARG A 171 13.90 11.19 -5.50
CA ARG A 171 15.10 10.81 -4.71
C ARG A 171 16.37 11.57 -5.12
N PRO A 172 16.73 11.74 -6.41
CA PRO A 172 17.98 12.45 -6.79
C PRO A 172 18.05 13.91 -6.35
N TYR A 173 16.93 14.54 -6.00
CA TYR A 173 16.90 15.90 -5.46
C TYR A 173 17.19 15.95 -3.95
N LEU A 174 17.23 14.80 -3.28
CA LEU A 174 17.44 14.67 -1.84
C LEU A 174 18.77 14.00 -1.51
N THR A 175 19.25 13.09 -2.37
CA THR A 175 20.42 12.27 -2.12
C THR A 175 20.99 11.68 -3.40
N ASP A 176 22.30 11.48 -3.44
CA ASP A 176 23.02 10.77 -4.51
C ASP A 176 22.99 9.25 -4.35
N ILE A 177 22.43 8.75 -3.24
CA ILE A 177 22.34 7.31 -2.96
C ILE A 177 21.38 6.65 -3.98
N LYS A 178 21.94 5.75 -4.79
CA LYS A 178 21.19 4.99 -5.78
C LYS A 178 20.65 3.69 -5.17
N PRO A 179 19.47 3.21 -5.64
CA PRO A 179 19.04 1.86 -5.33
C PRO A 179 20.08 0.85 -5.80
N PHE A 180 20.31 -0.18 -5.01
CA PHE A 180 21.14 -1.32 -5.40
C PHE A 180 20.33 -2.61 -5.40
N TYR A 181 20.73 -3.56 -6.22
CA TYR A 181 20.11 -4.88 -6.25
C TYR A 181 20.53 -5.68 -5.02
N SER A 182 19.53 -6.11 -4.22
CA SER A 182 19.76 -6.84 -2.96
C SER A 182 20.15 -8.32 -3.14
N GLY A 183 20.15 -8.83 -4.38
CA GLY A 183 20.33 -10.25 -4.65
C GLY A 183 19.03 -11.07 -4.61
N ILE A 184 17.89 -10.45 -4.26
CA ILE A 184 16.60 -11.13 -4.15
C ILE A 184 15.72 -10.75 -5.34
N LEU A 185 15.14 -11.76 -6.00
CA LEU A 185 14.11 -11.63 -7.01
C LEU A 185 12.79 -12.14 -6.45
N MET A 186 11.73 -11.36 -6.58
CA MET A 186 10.38 -11.77 -6.23
C MET A 186 9.54 -11.88 -7.50
N LEU A 187 8.82 -12.99 -7.64
CA LEU A 187 7.79 -13.18 -8.66
C LEU A 187 6.43 -13.19 -7.97
N GLU A 188 5.49 -12.41 -8.50
CA GLU A 188 4.12 -12.36 -8.02
C GLU A 188 3.20 -12.99 -9.06
N GLY A 189 2.24 -13.81 -8.61
CA GLY A 189 1.24 -14.44 -9.45
C GLY A 189 -0.08 -14.55 -8.70
N THR A 190 -1.17 -14.79 -9.42
CA THR A 190 -2.52 -14.97 -8.85
C THR A 190 -3.16 -16.22 -9.42
N VAL A 191 -3.69 -17.06 -8.54
CA VAL A 191 -4.53 -18.20 -8.92
C VAL A 191 -5.99 -17.78 -8.76
N TYR A 192 -6.72 -17.75 -9.87
CA TYR A 192 -8.14 -17.42 -9.86
C TYR A 192 -8.98 -18.66 -9.54
N ASN A 193 -10.10 -18.47 -8.80
CA ASN A 193 -10.99 -19.55 -8.35
C ASN A 193 -10.22 -20.66 -7.61
N ALA A 194 -9.31 -20.26 -6.72
CA ALA A 194 -8.34 -21.14 -6.10
C ALA A 194 -8.97 -22.31 -5.33
N ASP A 195 -10.14 -22.13 -4.71
CA ASP A 195 -10.86 -23.21 -4.03
C ASP A 195 -11.24 -24.37 -4.98
N GLN A 196 -11.40 -24.08 -6.28
CA GLN A 196 -11.66 -25.08 -7.31
C GLN A 196 -10.39 -25.54 -8.03
N ALA A 197 -9.49 -24.59 -8.34
CA ALA A 197 -8.30 -24.87 -9.13
C ALA A 197 -7.21 -25.60 -8.31
N VAL A 198 -7.08 -25.28 -7.02
CA VAL A 198 -6.03 -25.84 -6.13
C VAL A 198 -6.60 -26.11 -4.72
N PRO A 199 -7.60 -27.00 -4.57
CA PRO A 199 -8.31 -27.22 -3.31
C PRO A 199 -7.42 -27.65 -2.17
N ASN A 200 -6.34 -28.39 -2.44
CA ASN A 200 -5.39 -28.84 -1.41
C ASN A 200 -4.63 -27.65 -0.79
N ILE A 201 -4.22 -26.66 -1.58
CA ILE A 201 -3.56 -25.45 -1.10
C ILE A 201 -4.55 -24.60 -0.32
N SER A 202 -5.77 -24.48 -0.83
CA SER A 202 -6.86 -23.76 -0.15
C SER A 202 -7.14 -24.34 1.22
N ALA A 203 -7.14 -25.66 1.36
CA ALA A 203 -7.36 -26.36 2.62
C ALA A 203 -6.24 -26.12 3.65
N ILE A 204 -4.98 -26.01 3.22
CA ILE A 204 -3.85 -25.66 4.12
C ILE A 204 -3.90 -24.17 4.48
N LEU A 205 -4.24 -23.30 3.53
CA LEU A 205 -4.29 -21.85 3.70
C LEU A 205 -5.36 -21.42 4.72
N ARG A 206 -6.51 -22.08 4.74
CA ARG A 206 -7.61 -21.85 5.72
C ARG A 206 -7.99 -20.36 5.86
N GLY A 207 -7.87 -19.58 4.79
CA GLY A 207 -8.14 -18.14 4.79
C GLY A 207 -7.01 -17.24 5.31
N GLY A 208 -5.95 -17.82 5.85
CA GLY A 208 -4.76 -17.13 6.32
C GLY A 208 -3.66 -17.02 5.26
N LYS A 209 -2.42 -17.22 5.69
CA LYS A 209 -1.24 -17.23 4.82
C LYS A 209 -0.37 -18.46 5.04
N ILE A 210 0.31 -18.89 3.96
CA ILE A 210 1.30 -19.95 3.99
C ILE A 210 2.67 -19.36 3.69
N MET A 211 3.66 -19.76 4.47
CA MET A 211 5.08 -19.54 4.19
C MET A 211 5.75 -20.92 3.99
N ALA A 212 6.14 -21.21 2.77
CA ALA A 212 6.88 -22.43 2.44
C ALA A 212 8.35 -22.10 2.25
N PHE A 213 9.23 -22.80 2.98
CA PHE A 213 10.68 -22.62 2.94
C PHE A 213 11.36 -23.92 2.50
N GLY A 214 12.30 -23.80 1.58
CA GLY A 214 13.14 -24.93 1.14
C GLY A 214 14.07 -24.53 0.00
N ASN A 215 15.24 -25.19 -0.09
CA ASN A 215 16.19 -25.03 -1.19
C ASN A 215 16.57 -23.56 -1.49
N GLU A 216 16.83 -22.75 -0.45
CA GLU A 216 17.19 -21.32 -0.57
C GLU A 216 16.11 -20.45 -1.25
N LYS A 217 14.87 -20.95 -1.28
CA LYS A 217 13.71 -20.28 -1.85
C LYS A 217 12.59 -20.21 -0.81
N ASN A 218 11.71 -19.26 -1.00
CA ASN A 218 10.47 -19.21 -0.24
C ASN A 218 9.28 -18.94 -1.16
N ILE A 219 8.11 -19.43 -0.77
CA ILE A 219 6.84 -19.12 -1.39
C ILE A 219 5.96 -18.55 -0.29
N LEU A 220 5.41 -17.37 -0.53
CA LEU A 220 4.44 -16.73 0.33
C LEU A 220 3.09 -16.72 -0.40
N MET A 221 2.07 -17.29 0.22
CA MET A 221 0.71 -17.32 -0.32
C MET A 221 -0.27 -16.73 0.68
N GLY A 222 -1.26 -15.98 0.19
CA GLY A 222 -2.32 -15.40 0.98
C GLY A 222 -3.63 -15.33 0.19
N LYS A 223 -4.77 -15.44 0.88
CA LYS A 223 -6.09 -15.33 0.24
C LYS A 223 -6.40 -13.87 -0.07
N LYS A 224 -6.72 -13.56 -1.32
CA LYS A 224 -7.02 -12.23 -1.82
C LYS A 224 -8.53 -11.99 -1.87
N GLY A 225 -9.01 -11.00 -1.09
CA GLY A 225 -10.39 -10.53 -1.14
C GLY A 225 -11.45 -11.48 -0.54
N ILE A 226 -12.59 -10.91 -0.12
CA ILE A 226 -13.71 -11.66 0.47
C ILE A 226 -14.60 -12.30 -0.63
N LEU A 227 -14.57 -11.75 -1.85
CA LEU A 227 -15.45 -12.16 -2.96
C LEU A 227 -14.75 -12.98 -4.05
N ARG A 228 -13.46 -13.24 -3.93
CA ARG A 228 -12.68 -14.06 -4.86
C ARG A 228 -11.75 -14.96 -4.06
N SER A 229 -11.92 -16.27 -4.26
CA SER A 229 -11.00 -17.28 -3.77
C SER A 229 -9.73 -17.30 -4.62
N ASP A 230 -9.04 -16.16 -4.66
CA ASP A 230 -7.80 -16.01 -5.42
C ASP A 230 -6.63 -16.00 -4.45
N PHE A 231 -5.51 -16.62 -4.81
CA PHE A 231 -4.23 -16.58 -4.08
C PHE A 231 -3.20 -15.74 -4.82
N ILE A 232 -2.29 -15.17 -4.05
CA ILE A 232 -1.07 -14.54 -4.58
C ILE A 232 0.12 -15.42 -4.26
#